data_d0a76eb1d374bb1957b2b79efbcea64f
#
_entry.id   d0a76eb1d374bb1957b2b79efbcea64f
#
_cell.length_a   1.000
_cell.length_b   1.000
_cell.length_c   1.000
_cell.angle_alpha   90.00
_cell.angle_beta   90.00
_cell.angle_gamma   90.00
#
_symmetry.space_group_name_H-M   'P 1'
#
loop_
_entity.id
_entity.type
_entity.pdbx_description
1 polymer ?
#
loop_
_entity_poly.entity_id
_entity_poly.type
_entity_poly.pdbx_seq_one_letter_code
_entity_poly.pdbx_strand_id
1 'polypeptide(L)'
;MTTTLTRLTLALAALASGAAAQDLPARWDELTASDWPQAMERSAATCILPIGILEKHGPHAPIGSDLIHVREWSARATKKEYAVVFPDYFYGQIYEARHQPGTFALPPRLVLEMLESTCEEIGRNGFKKIVIVNGHGGNPNLLRYFIQSQLSQRHDYVVYFFDPASDPVVDEQVKRLRKSEPAGDQHAGERETSTLLYLRPDLVQMDRATTESGANQKRLVLPDLYTAIWWYAGYPNHYAGEGGQATAELGRVLTEARIDALVRALKAVKADQSAPALQKEFFDRVKE
;
A
#
# COMPACT_ATOMS: atom_id res chain seq x y z
N MET A 1 -8.35 33.87 80.62
CA MET A 1 -7.49 32.90 79.90
C MET A 1 -8.31 32.31 78.76
N THR A 2 -8.18 32.85 77.59
CA THR A 2 -8.97 32.49 76.38
C THR A 2 -7.98 31.94 75.36
N THR A 3 -8.06 30.63 75.10
CA THR A 3 -7.19 29.90 74.16
C THR A 3 -7.87 29.91 72.77
N THR A 4 -7.23 30.59 71.82
CA THR A 4 -7.67 30.63 70.42
C THR A 4 -7.08 29.41 69.67
N LEU A 5 -7.94 28.51 69.17
CA LEU A 5 -7.52 27.43 68.28
C LEU A 5 -7.48 27.95 66.81
N THR A 6 -6.32 27.99 66.24
CA THR A 6 -6.11 28.29 64.79
C THR A 6 -6.29 26.99 64.01
N ARG A 7 -7.31 26.94 63.17
CA ARG A 7 -7.52 25.82 62.18
C ARG A 7 -6.64 26.06 60.98
N LEU A 8 -5.71 25.17 60.76
CA LEU A 8 -4.87 25.10 59.56
C LEU A 8 -5.62 24.31 58.50
N THR A 9 -6.08 24.98 57.45
CA THR A 9 -6.74 24.34 56.26
C THR A 9 -5.65 23.98 55.26
N LEU A 10 -5.36 22.68 55.11
CA LEU A 10 -4.51 22.18 54.01
C LEU A 10 -5.33 22.15 52.74
N ALA A 11 -4.99 22.99 51.76
CA ALA A 11 -5.51 22.91 50.42
C ALA A 11 -4.66 21.87 49.64
N LEU A 12 -5.25 20.69 49.36
CA LEU A 12 -4.68 19.74 48.41
C LEU A 12 -4.89 20.31 46.99
N ALA A 13 -3.84 20.82 46.37
CA ALA A 13 -3.82 21.11 44.96
C ALA A 13 -3.69 19.76 44.18
N ALA A 14 -4.78 19.30 43.60
CA ALA A 14 -4.75 18.19 42.65
C ALA A 14 -4.07 18.67 41.36
N LEU A 15 -2.81 18.27 41.18
CA LEU A 15 -2.11 18.38 39.91
C LEU A 15 -2.80 17.40 38.93
N ALA A 16 -3.78 17.89 38.18
CA ALA A 16 -4.25 17.21 36.99
C ALA A 16 -3.12 17.30 35.96
N SER A 17 -2.25 16.27 35.91
CA SER A 17 -1.36 16.06 34.78
C SER A 17 -2.25 15.79 33.57
N GLY A 18 -2.50 16.81 32.76
CA GLY A 18 -3.07 16.68 31.44
C GLY A 18 -2.08 15.87 30.59
N ALA A 19 -2.20 14.56 30.58
CA ALA A 19 -1.63 13.76 29.53
C ALA A 19 -2.23 14.31 28.22
N ALA A 20 -1.39 14.93 27.36
CA ALA A 20 -1.82 15.26 26.01
C ALA A 20 -2.42 13.97 25.42
N ALA A 21 -3.67 14.05 24.96
CA ALA A 21 -4.31 12.90 24.35
C ALA A 21 -3.38 12.44 23.21
N GLN A 22 -2.80 11.27 23.36
CA GLN A 22 -1.92 10.69 22.37
C GLN A 22 -2.76 10.49 21.11
N ASP A 23 -2.30 11.00 19.94
CA ASP A 23 -3.02 10.80 18.70
C ASP A 23 -3.24 9.31 18.46
N LEU A 24 -4.48 8.92 18.17
CA LEU A 24 -4.84 7.53 17.92
C LEU A 24 -3.99 6.97 16.76
N PRO A 25 -3.18 5.90 16.97
CA PRO A 25 -2.41 5.30 15.90
C PRO A 25 -3.31 4.83 14.75
N ALA A 26 -2.81 4.91 13.52
CA ALA A 26 -3.52 4.33 12.37
C ALA A 26 -3.10 2.87 12.13
N ARG A 27 -1.90 2.47 12.52
CA ARG A 27 -1.41 1.11 12.33
C ARG A 27 -2.11 0.15 13.29
N TRP A 28 -2.60 -0.96 12.74
CA TRP A 28 -3.27 -2.01 13.51
C TRP A 28 -2.42 -2.56 14.65
N ASP A 29 -1.15 -2.84 14.37
CA ASP A 29 -0.18 -3.39 15.31
C ASP A 29 0.30 -2.39 16.39
N GLU A 30 -0.09 -1.13 16.29
CA GLU A 30 0.17 -0.08 17.27
C GLU A 30 -1.06 0.25 18.13
N LEU A 31 -2.26 -0.22 17.73
CA LEU A 31 -3.50 -0.03 18.50
C LEU A 31 -3.55 -0.98 19.68
N THR A 32 -3.91 -0.48 20.86
CA THR A 32 -4.30 -1.33 21.98
C THR A 32 -5.74 -1.83 21.82
N ALA A 33 -6.10 -2.89 22.52
CA ALA A 33 -7.49 -3.36 22.53
C ALA A 33 -8.49 -2.29 23.01
N SER A 34 -8.05 -1.38 23.87
CA SER A 34 -8.87 -0.26 24.36
C SER A 34 -9.08 0.84 23.33
N ASP A 35 -8.16 1.00 22.37
CA ASP A 35 -8.28 1.98 21.27
C ASP A 35 -9.22 1.49 20.17
N TRP A 36 -9.48 0.18 20.12
CA TRP A 36 -10.20 -0.46 19.02
C TRP A 36 -11.57 0.15 18.71
N PRO A 37 -12.45 0.40 19.70
CA PRO A 37 -13.76 1.01 19.43
C PRO A 37 -13.64 2.38 18.77
N GLN A 38 -12.70 3.22 19.24
CA GLN A 38 -12.48 4.55 18.68
C GLN A 38 -11.88 4.47 17.25
N ALA A 39 -10.96 3.52 17.02
CA ALA A 39 -10.39 3.29 15.69
C ALA A 39 -11.46 2.83 14.69
N MET A 40 -12.37 1.95 15.09
CA MET A 40 -13.49 1.50 14.27
C MET A 40 -14.43 2.65 13.91
N GLU A 41 -14.81 3.47 14.88
CA GLU A 41 -15.67 4.64 14.65
C GLU A 41 -14.97 5.65 13.71
N ARG A 42 -13.74 6.06 14.02
CA ARG A 42 -12.99 7.07 13.27
C ARG A 42 -12.67 6.64 11.85
N SER A 43 -12.42 5.35 11.62
CA SER A 43 -12.20 4.77 10.30
C SER A 43 -13.49 4.53 9.51
N ALA A 44 -14.67 4.67 10.11
CA ALA A 44 -15.95 4.21 9.55
C ALA A 44 -15.86 2.74 9.11
N ALA A 45 -15.28 1.90 9.96
CA ALA A 45 -15.02 0.47 9.72
C ALA A 45 -14.24 0.20 8.43
N THR A 46 -13.30 1.07 8.08
CA THR A 46 -12.45 0.97 6.88
C THR A 46 -11.02 0.59 7.26
N CYS A 47 -10.51 -0.49 6.66
CA CYS A 47 -9.13 -0.97 6.81
C CYS A 47 -8.39 -0.86 5.47
N ILE A 48 -7.17 -0.34 5.49
CA ILE A 48 -6.23 -0.43 4.36
C ILE A 48 -5.45 -1.73 4.50
N LEU A 49 -5.40 -2.54 3.43
CA LEU A 49 -4.50 -3.67 3.27
C LEU A 49 -3.37 -3.27 2.31
N PRO A 50 -2.19 -2.86 2.84
CA PRO A 50 -1.06 -2.45 2.01
C PRO A 50 -0.32 -3.68 1.51
N ILE A 51 -0.31 -3.90 0.18
CA ILE A 51 0.33 -5.06 -0.45
C ILE A 51 1.56 -4.61 -1.23
N GLY A 52 2.73 -5.03 -0.77
CA GLY A 52 3.97 -5.01 -1.53
C GLY A 52 4.44 -6.43 -1.78
N ILE A 53 5.66 -6.58 -2.27
CA ILE A 53 6.33 -7.87 -2.34
C ILE A 53 7.81 -7.73 -2.04
N LEU A 54 8.51 -8.88 -2.03
CA LEU A 54 9.96 -8.92 -1.92
C LEU A 54 10.52 -9.42 -3.25
N GLU A 55 11.19 -8.52 -3.99
CA GLU A 55 11.80 -8.81 -5.27
C GLU A 55 13.03 -7.94 -5.53
N LYS A 56 13.89 -8.39 -6.45
CA LYS A 56 15.02 -7.57 -6.90
C LYS A 56 14.52 -6.31 -7.61
N HIS A 57 15.02 -5.15 -7.21
CA HIS A 57 14.80 -3.86 -7.88
C HIS A 57 16.11 -3.30 -8.43
N GLY A 58 16.55 -3.87 -9.55
CA GLY A 58 17.86 -3.56 -10.11
C GLY A 58 19.01 -3.88 -9.12
N PRO A 59 20.23 -3.40 -9.36
CA PRO A 59 21.36 -3.62 -8.46
C PRO A 59 21.41 -2.63 -7.28
N HIS A 60 20.55 -1.59 -7.27
CA HIS A 60 20.70 -0.37 -6.48
C HIS A 60 19.59 -0.12 -5.46
N ALA A 61 18.40 -0.68 -5.66
CA ALA A 61 17.28 -0.44 -4.79
C ALA A 61 17.01 -1.64 -3.85
N PRO A 62 16.40 -1.43 -2.66
CA PRO A 62 16.16 -2.49 -1.70
C PRO A 62 15.14 -3.51 -2.21
N ILE A 63 15.28 -4.76 -1.80
CA ILE A 63 14.35 -5.87 -2.12
C ILE A 63 12.91 -5.56 -1.70
N GLY A 64 12.71 -4.79 -0.65
CA GLY A 64 11.40 -4.40 -0.14
C GLY A 64 10.86 -3.06 -0.70
N SER A 65 11.29 -2.62 -1.88
CA SER A 65 10.87 -1.35 -2.49
C SER A 65 9.35 -1.16 -2.50
N ASP A 66 8.63 -2.16 -2.94
CA ASP A 66 7.15 -2.16 -3.01
C ASP A 66 6.50 -1.98 -1.64
N LEU A 67 7.04 -2.67 -0.61
CA LEU A 67 6.55 -2.51 0.77
C LEU A 67 6.83 -1.11 1.31
N ILE A 68 8.00 -0.55 1.03
CA ILE A 68 8.36 0.82 1.41
C ILE A 68 7.36 1.81 0.81
N HIS A 69 7.04 1.65 -0.47
CA HIS A 69 6.08 2.51 -1.17
C HIS A 69 4.70 2.48 -0.49
N VAL A 70 4.09 1.30 -0.36
CA VAL A 70 2.71 1.20 0.17
C VAL A 70 2.63 1.57 1.65
N ARG A 71 3.65 1.26 2.43
CA ARG A 71 3.76 1.65 3.84
C ARG A 71 3.72 3.17 3.99
N GLU A 72 4.57 3.86 3.24
CA GLU A 72 4.67 5.32 3.29
C GLU A 72 3.42 6.01 2.75
N TRP A 73 2.86 5.53 1.63
CA TRP A 73 1.62 6.09 1.09
C TRP A 73 0.47 5.94 2.07
N SER A 74 0.29 4.76 2.66
CA SER A 74 -0.76 4.48 3.64
C SER A 74 -0.58 5.32 4.92
N ALA A 75 0.65 5.37 5.47
CA ALA A 75 0.94 6.12 6.68
C ALA A 75 0.72 7.64 6.52
N ARG A 76 1.06 8.20 5.34
CA ARG A 76 0.85 9.63 5.07
C ARG A 76 -0.59 9.95 4.72
N ALA A 77 -1.28 9.07 3.99
CA ALA A 77 -2.70 9.26 3.67
C ALA A 77 -3.57 9.24 4.93
N THR A 78 -3.31 8.32 5.87
CA THR A 78 -4.09 8.21 7.11
C THR A 78 -3.92 9.36 8.09
N LYS A 79 -2.86 10.16 7.96
CA LYS A 79 -2.74 11.44 8.66
C LYS A 79 -3.74 12.49 8.16
N LYS A 80 -4.14 12.42 6.88
CA LYS A 80 -5.10 13.33 6.24
C LYS A 80 -6.54 12.78 6.30
N GLU A 81 -6.71 11.47 6.17
CA GLU A 81 -8.00 10.77 6.23
C GLU A 81 -7.83 9.44 6.96
N TYR A 82 -8.24 9.38 8.21
CA TYR A 82 -7.99 8.23 9.09
C TYR A 82 -8.66 6.95 8.57
N ALA A 83 -7.88 5.89 8.50
CA ALA A 83 -8.31 4.51 8.34
C ALA A 83 -7.33 3.63 9.11
N VAL A 84 -7.73 2.44 9.52
CA VAL A 84 -6.79 1.50 10.14
C VAL A 84 -5.94 0.86 9.04
N VAL A 85 -4.63 0.78 9.25
CA VAL A 85 -3.68 0.18 8.30
C VAL A 85 -3.25 -1.18 8.83
N PHE A 86 -3.59 -2.23 8.09
CA PHE A 86 -3.16 -3.60 8.39
C PHE A 86 -1.62 -3.70 8.34
N PRO A 87 -0.98 -4.56 9.13
CA PRO A 87 0.46 -4.78 9.07
C PRO A 87 0.97 -5.13 7.68
N ASP A 88 2.28 -5.04 7.49
CA ASP A 88 2.93 -5.28 6.20
C ASP A 88 2.54 -6.63 5.59
N TYR A 89 1.94 -6.58 4.40
CA TYR A 89 1.55 -7.75 3.62
C TYR A 89 2.43 -7.85 2.38
N PHE A 90 3.29 -8.87 2.31
CA PHE A 90 4.29 -9.04 1.25
C PHE A 90 4.10 -10.30 0.40
N TYR A 91 2.89 -10.83 0.37
CA TYR A 91 2.55 -12.00 -0.42
C TYR A 91 1.79 -11.57 -1.68
N GLY A 92 2.30 -11.96 -2.84
CA GLY A 92 1.72 -11.60 -4.13
C GLY A 92 2.27 -12.42 -5.28
N GLN A 93 1.99 -11.97 -6.50
CA GLN A 93 2.48 -12.60 -7.72
C GLN A 93 3.87 -12.05 -8.06
N ILE A 94 4.88 -12.93 -8.14
CA ILE A 94 6.28 -12.57 -8.47
C ILE A 94 7.05 -13.77 -9.07
N TYR A 95 6.40 -14.56 -9.87
CA TYR A 95 7.00 -15.81 -10.38
C TYR A 95 8.11 -15.56 -11.38
N GLU A 96 8.04 -14.49 -12.15
CA GLU A 96 9.02 -14.05 -13.14
C GLU A 96 10.39 -13.72 -12.56
N ALA A 97 10.44 -13.34 -11.26
CA ALA A 97 11.68 -13.02 -10.56
C ALA A 97 12.22 -14.16 -9.67
N ARG A 98 11.64 -15.36 -9.68
CA ARG A 98 12.06 -16.47 -8.82
C ARG A 98 13.52 -16.87 -8.94
N HIS A 99 14.15 -16.58 -10.05
CA HIS A 99 15.57 -16.84 -10.31
C HIS A 99 16.51 -15.75 -9.71
N GLN A 100 15.94 -14.67 -9.17
CA GLN A 100 16.69 -13.59 -8.55
C GLN A 100 16.81 -13.77 -7.02
N PRO A 101 17.94 -13.38 -6.43
CA PRO A 101 18.14 -13.46 -4.98
C PRO A 101 17.16 -12.52 -4.24
N GLY A 102 16.67 -12.96 -3.07
CA GLY A 102 15.78 -12.17 -2.22
C GLY A 102 14.31 -12.18 -2.63
N THR A 103 13.96 -12.74 -3.79
CA THR A 103 12.57 -12.89 -4.23
C THR A 103 11.84 -13.92 -3.36
N PHE A 104 10.67 -13.53 -2.85
CA PHE A 104 9.83 -14.40 -2.04
C PHE A 104 8.52 -14.71 -2.76
N ALA A 105 8.47 -15.86 -3.44
CA ALA A 105 7.35 -16.29 -4.27
C ALA A 105 6.69 -17.56 -3.69
N LEU A 106 5.47 -17.41 -3.21
CA LEU A 106 4.64 -18.54 -2.74
C LEU A 106 3.87 -19.21 -3.89
N PRO A 107 3.45 -20.48 -3.75
CA PRO A 107 2.54 -21.11 -4.70
C PRO A 107 1.25 -20.27 -4.92
N PRO A 108 0.72 -20.17 -6.15
CA PRO A 108 -0.44 -19.31 -6.47
C PRO A 108 -1.66 -19.59 -5.60
N ARG A 109 -1.95 -20.86 -5.33
CA ARG A 109 -3.06 -21.28 -4.47
C ARG A 109 -2.91 -20.70 -3.06
N LEU A 110 -1.71 -20.80 -2.48
CA LEU A 110 -1.43 -20.30 -1.15
C LEU A 110 -1.54 -18.76 -1.08
N VAL A 111 -1.09 -18.04 -2.12
CA VAL A 111 -1.24 -16.57 -2.20
C VAL A 111 -2.71 -16.17 -2.15
N LEU A 112 -3.58 -16.87 -2.91
CA LEU A 112 -5.03 -16.59 -2.89
C LEU A 112 -5.67 -16.94 -1.54
N GLU A 113 -5.36 -18.11 -0.97
CA GLU A 113 -5.86 -18.55 0.33
C GLU A 113 -5.45 -17.61 1.46
N MET A 114 -4.22 -17.12 1.46
CA MET A 114 -3.74 -16.15 2.45
C MET A 114 -4.44 -14.79 2.31
N LEU A 115 -4.67 -14.33 1.07
CA LEU A 115 -5.34 -13.06 0.82
C LEU A 115 -6.81 -13.13 1.26
N GLU A 116 -7.48 -14.24 0.95
CA GLU A 116 -8.85 -14.52 1.36
C GLU A 116 -8.95 -14.56 2.90
N SER A 117 -8.15 -15.42 3.55
CA SER A 117 -8.14 -15.55 5.01
C SER A 117 -7.80 -14.22 5.71
N THR A 118 -6.90 -13.42 5.13
CA THR A 118 -6.57 -12.10 5.68
C THR A 118 -7.78 -11.16 5.61
N CYS A 119 -8.50 -11.12 4.48
CA CYS A 119 -9.70 -10.30 4.36
C CYS A 119 -10.83 -10.78 5.29
N GLU A 120 -11.00 -12.10 5.45
CA GLU A 120 -11.95 -12.69 6.39
C GLU A 120 -11.65 -12.29 7.84
N GLU A 121 -10.38 -12.35 8.24
CA GLU A 121 -9.97 -11.95 9.59
C GLU A 121 -10.11 -10.44 9.81
N ILE A 122 -9.85 -9.61 8.81
CA ILE A 122 -10.13 -8.17 8.87
C ILE A 122 -11.65 -7.95 9.06
N GLY A 123 -12.48 -8.64 8.29
CA GLY A 123 -13.94 -8.60 8.41
C GLY A 123 -14.43 -9.09 9.78
N ARG A 124 -13.91 -10.22 10.28
CA ARG A 124 -14.25 -10.79 11.60
C ARG A 124 -13.93 -9.80 12.74
N ASN A 125 -12.89 -8.99 12.59
CA ASN A 125 -12.53 -7.94 13.54
C ASN A 125 -13.39 -6.67 13.42
N GLY A 126 -14.46 -6.68 12.59
CA GLY A 126 -15.48 -5.66 12.53
C GLY A 126 -15.39 -4.71 11.34
N PHE A 127 -14.34 -4.77 10.54
CA PHE A 127 -14.22 -3.92 9.34
C PHE A 127 -15.23 -4.33 8.27
N LYS A 128 -15.85 -3.33 7.65
CA LYS A 128 -16.85 -3.53 6.59
C LYS A 128 -16.33 -3.13 5.21
N LYS A 129 -15.21 -2.45 5.16
CA LYS A 129 -14.58 -1.91 3.95
C LYS A 129 -13.08 -2.17 4.01
N ILE A 130 -12.56 -2.93 3.05
CA ILE A 130 -11.15 -3.29 2.95
C ILE A 130 -10.61 -2.64 1.68
N VAL A 131 -9.65 -1.73 1.80
CA VAL A 131 -9.03 -1.03 0.67
C VAL A 131 -7.65 -1.62 0.42
N ILE A 132 -7.50 -2.39 -0.65
CA ILE A 132 -6.20 -2.90 -1.08
C ILE A 132 -5.42 -1.76 -1.76
N VAL A 133 -4.26 -1.44 -1.20
CA VAL A 133 -3.28 -0.49 -1.77
C VAL A 133 -2.07 -1.30 -2.24
N ASN A 134 -1.84 -1.30 -3.56
CA ASN A 134 -0.80 -2.13 -4.18
C ASN A 134 0.43 -1.32 -4.57
N GLY A 135 1.62 -1.84 -4.23
CA GLY A 135 2.92 -1.28 -4.60
C GLY A 135 3.63 -2.00 -5.73
N HIS A 136 3.15 -3.19 -6.14
CA HIS A 136 3.83 -4.06 -7.10
C HIS A 136 3.14 -4.13 -8.45
N GLY A 137 3.91 -3.94 -9.53
CA GLY A 137 3.40 -3.94 -10.91
C GLY A 137 2.83 -5.27 -11.40
N GLY A 138 3.25 -6.41 -10.84
CA GLY A 138 2.78 -7.74 -11.20
C GLY A 138 1.42 -8.14 -10.59
N ASN A 139 1.00 -7.50 -9.50
CA ASN A 139 -0.20 -7.87 -8.76
C ASN A 139 -1.56 -7.52 -9.41
N PRO A 140 -1.74 -6.50 -10.28
CA PRO A 140 -3.07 -6.04 -10.66
C PRO A 140 -4.00 -7.12 -11.21
N ASN A 141 -3.50 -8.06 -12.01
CA ASN A 141 -4.33 -9.15 -12.55
C ASN A 141 -4.78 -10.13 -11.45
N LEU A 142 -3.88 -10.48 -10.54
CA LEU A 142 -4.19 -11.28 -9.35
C LEU A 142 -5.26 -10.60 -8.49
N LEU A 143 -5.09 -9.31 -8.20
CA LEU A 143 -5.98 -8.56 -7.32
C LEU A 143 -7.36 -8.35 -7.93
N ARG A 144 -7.47 -8.06 -9.24
CA ARG A 144 -8.76 -7.97 -9.92
C ARG A 144 -9.49 -9.32 -9.93
N TYR A 145 -8.77 -10.42 -10.19
CA TYR A 145 -9.35 -11.76 -10.10
C TYR A 145 -9.82 -12.08 -8.67
N PHE A 146 -8.98 -11.81 -7.67
CA PHE A 146 -9.31 -12.01 -6.26
C PHE A 146 -10.57 -11.23 -5.85
N ILE A 147 -10.67 -9.95 -6.23
CA ILE A 147 -11.84 -9.13 -5.89
C ILE A 147 -13.11 -9.66 -6.59
N GLN A 148 -12.99 -10.08 -7.86
CA GLN A 148 -14.10 -10.70 -8.56
C GLN A 148 -14.53 -12.02 -7.91
N SER A 149 -13.58 -12.81 -7.40
CA SER A 149 -13.86 -14.08 -6.72
C SER A 149 -14.56 -13.91 -5.37
N GLN A 150 -14.57 -12.71 -4.77
CA GLN A 150 -15.34 -12.41 -3.56
C GLN A 150 -16.86 -12.60 -3.77
N LEU A 151 -17.34 -12.68 -5.01
CA LEU A 151 -18.71 -13.02 -5.33
C LEU A 151 -19.00 -14.52 -5.31
N SER A 152 -18.02 -15.38 -5.03
CA SER A 152 -18.22 -16.83 -4.91
C SER A 152 -18.94 -17.24 -3.61
N GLN A 153 -18.81 -16.43 -2.57
CA GLN A 153 -19.46 -16.65 -1.28
C GLN A 153 -19.85 -15.32 -0.63
N ARG A 154 -20.83 -15.37 0.29
CA ARG A 154 -21.32 -14.18 0.98
C ARG A 154 -20.31 -13.71 2.03
N HIS A 155 -19.96 -12.44 1.95
CA HIS A 155 -19.18 -11.72 2.97
C HIS A 155 -20.01 -10.58 3.55
N ASP A 156 -19.71 -10.16 4.78
CA ASP A 156 -20.29 -8.99 5.43
C ASP A 156 -19.38 -7.74 5.33
N TYR A 157 -18.39 -7.80 4.46
CA TYR A 157 -17.48 -6.72 4.07
C TYR A 157 -17.36 -6.62 2.55
N VAL A 158 -16.86 -5.49 2.08
CA VAL A 158 -16.56 -5.25 0.65
C VAL A 158 -15.07 -4.97 0.50
N VAL A 159 -14.45 -5.57 -0.52
CA VAL A 159 -13.05 -5.33 -0.89
C VAL A 159 -12.99 -4.36 -2.07
N TYR A 160 -12.20 -3.29 -1.92
CA TYR A 160 -11.94 -2.27 -2.94
C TYR A 160 -10.47 -2.32 -3.36
N PHE A 161 -10.20 -2.14 -4.63
CA PHE A 161 -8.84 -2.02 -5.15
C PHE A 161 -8.54 -0.55 -5.48
N PHE A 162 -7.56 0.03 -4.80
CA PHE A 162 -7.08 1.37 -5.12
C PHE A 162 -6.23 1.34 -6.38
N ASP A 163 -6.84 1.69 -7.50
CA ASP A 163 -6.24 1.73 -8.84
C ASP A 163 -6.57 3.09 -9.48
N PRO A 164 -5.91 4.18 -9.05
CA PRO A 164 -6.26 5.53 -9.48
C PRO A 164 -5.96 5.74 -10.95
N ALA A 165 -6.88 6.40 -11.64
CA ALA A 165 -6.65 6.89 -12.98
C ALA A 165 -5.50 7.91 -13.01
N SER A 166 -4.91 8.08 -14.19
CA SER A 166 -3.93 9.12 -14.46
C SER A 166 -4.53 10.52 -14.21
N ASP A 167 -3.71 11.42 -13.69
CA ASP A 167 -4.05 12.82 -13.48
C ASP A 167 -3.25 13.66 -14.51
N PRO A 168 -3.91 14.33 -15.47
CA PRO A 168 -3.21 15.07 -16.52
C PRO A 168 -2.26 16.17 -16.00
N VAL A 169 -2.57 16.77 -14.84
CA VAL A 169 -1.69 17.79 -14.23
C VAL A 169 -0.43 17.15 -13.70
N VAL A 170 -0.55 16.00 -13.05
CA VAL A 170 0.59 15.22 -12.55
C VAL A 170 1.41 14.69 -13.74
N ASP A 171 0.77 14.19 -14.78
CA ASP A 171 1.44 13.65 -15.96
C ASP A 171 2.31 14.71 -16.65
N GLU A 172 1.83 15.95 -16.76
CA GLU A 172 2.63 17.06 -17.31
C GLU A 172 3.82 17.42 -16.40
N GLN A 173 3.67 17.33 -15.09
CA GLN A 173 4.79 17.53 -14.16
C GLN A 173 5.82 16.41 -14.27
N VAL A 174 5.36 15.17 -14.32
CA VAL A 174 6.21 13.98 -14.51
C VAL A 174 6.98 14.08 -15.82
N LYS A 175 6.31 14.45 -16.91
CA LYS A 175 6.93 14.63 -18.24
C LYS A 175 8.07 15.68 -18.24
N ARG A 176 7.94 16.76 -17.47
CA ARG A 176 8.96 17.79 -17.34
C ARG A 176 10.18 17.36 -16.54
N LEU A 177 9.97 16.49 -15.53
CA LEU A 177 11.03 16.05 -14.61
C LEU A 177 11.73 14.80 -15.07
N ARG A 178 11.03 13.96 -15.82
CA ARG A 178 11.50 12.68 -16.30
C ARG A 178 12.58 12.85 -17.36
N LYS A 179 13.61 12.02 -17.29
CA LYS A 179 14.75 12.00 -18.22
C LYS A 179 14.77 10.76 -19.11
N SER A 180 14.22 9.62 -18.59
CA SER A 180 14.16 8.37 -19.33
C SER A 180 12.93 8.27 -20.23
N GLU A 181 13.01 7.43 -21.28
CA GLU A 181 11.89 7.13 -22.13
C GLU A 181 10.80 6.33 -21.40
N PRO A 182 9.51 6.75 -21.45
CA PRO A 182 8.40 6.10 -20.75
C PRO A 182 8.26 4.61 -21.01
N ALA A 183 8.42 4.17 -22.25
CA ALA A 183 8.21 2.78 -22.66
C ALA A 183 9.21 1.80 -22.05
N GLY A 184 10.42 2.27 -21.68
CA GLY A 184 11.47 1.45 -21.07
C GLY A 184 11.41 1.39 -19.55
N ASP A 185 10.67 2.28 -18.90
CA ASP A 185 10.70 2.46 -17.44
C ASP A 185 9.58 1.67 -16.77
N GLN A 186 9.80 0.37 -16.58
CA GLN A 186 8.77 -0.56 -16.11
C GLN A 186 9.05 -1.12 -14.71
N HIS A 187 10.34 -1.29 -14.32
CA HIS A 187 10.71 -1.88 -13.03
C HIS A 187 12.09 -1.43 -12.58
N ALA A 188 12.19 -0.95 -11.35
CA ALA A 188 13.41 -0.38 -10.75
C ALA A 188 14.01 0.78 -11.57
N GLY A 189 13.26 1.35 -12.49
CA GLY A 189 13.68 2.42 -13.37
C GLY A 189 13.63 3.80 -12.72
N GLU A 190 13.55 4.85 -13.53
CA GLU A 190 13.62 6.22 -13.05
C GLU A 190 12.50 6.55 -12.06
N ARG A 191 11.25 6.10 -12.32
CA ARG A 191 10.10 6.45 -11.47
C ARG A 191 10.16 5.79 -10.10
N GLU A 192 10.39 4.48 -10.05
CA GLU A 192 10.42 3.74 -8.77
C GLU A 192 11.65 4.16 -7.94
N THR A 193 12.81 4.27 -8.56
CA THR A 193 14.02 4.75 -7.90
C THR A 193 13.86 6.18 -7.39
N SER A 194 13.22 7.07 -8.16
CA SER A 194 12.91 8.44 -7.71
C SER A 194 12.01 8.45 -6.47
N THR A 195 10.99 7.61 -6.47
CA THR A 195 10.09 7.45 -5.31
C THR A 195 10.87 7.02 -4.06
N LEU A 196 11.77 6.05 -4.19
CA LEU A 196 12.65 5.61 -3.10
C LEU A 196 13.62 6.70 -2.64
N LEU A 197 14.22 7.46 -3.57
CA LEU A 197 15.09 8.58 -3.22
C LEU A 197 14.36 9.66 -2.41
N TYR A 198 13.07 9.85 -2.64
CA TYR A 198 12.26 10.76 -1.84
C TYR A 198 11.86 10.17 -0.48
N LEU A 199 11.54 8.88 -0.43
CA LEU A 199 11.04 8.23 0.78
C LEU A 199 12.15 7.74 1.71
N ARG A 200 13.15 7.06 1.16
CA ARG A 200 14.23 6.37 1.88
C ARG A 200 15.55 6.44 1.10
N PRO A 201 16.13 7.65 0.92
CA PRO A 201 17.38 7.81 0.21
C PRO A 201 18.55 7.02 0.83
N ASP A 202 18.48 6.76 2.12
CA ASP A 202 19.44 5.97 2.88
C ASP A 202 19.55 4.50 2.44
N LEU A 203 18.53 3.97 1.75
CA LEU A 203 18.49 2.58 1.27
C LEU A 203 18.88 2.43 -0.21
N VAL A 204 19.01 3.53 -0.95
CA VAL A 204 19.29 3.49 -2.39
C VAL A 204 20.80 3.67 -2.65
N GLN A 205 21.39 2.72 -3.36
CA GLN A 205 22.82 2.71 -3.71
C GLN A 205 22.99 3.21 -5.15
N MET A 206 22.90 4.53 -5.35
CA MET A 206 22.88 5.14 -6.69
C MET A 206 24.12 4.85 -7.53
N ASP A 207 25.27 4.64 -6.90
CA ASP A 207 26.54 4.23 -7.54
C ASP A 207 26.42 2.87 -8.25
N ARG A 208 25.45 2.04 -7.87
CA ARG A 208 25.19 0.73 -8.48
C ARG A 208 24.15 0.77 -9.60
N ALA A 209 23.36 1.84 -9.74
CA ALA A 209 22.22 1.90 -10.65
C ALA A 209 22.57 1.64 -12.13
N THR A 210 23.81 1.84 -12.51
CA THR A 210 24.33 1.63 -13.89
C THR A 210 25.23 0.41 -14.04
N THR A 211 25.37 -0.42 -13.00
CA THR A 211 26.22 -1.62 -13.06
C THR A 211 25.55 -2.79 -13.78
N GLU A 212 24.23 -2.74 -13.95
CA GLU A 212 23.45 -3.64 -14.78
C GLU A 212 22.64 -2.86 -15.81
N SER A 213 22.32 -3.48 -16.95
CA SER A 213 21.48 -2.87 -17.99
C SER A 213 20.00 -3.15 -17.74
N GLY A 214 19.18 -2.09 -17.73
CA GLY A 214 17.71 -2.18 -17.72
C GLY A 214 17.10 -2.21 -19.14
N ALA A 215 17.90 -2.38 -20.19
CA ALA A 215 17.42 -2.42 -21.57
C ALA A 215 16.72 -3.74 -21.90
N ASN A 216 15.59 -3.65 -22.64
CA ASN A 216 14.89 -4.83 -23.13
C ASN A 216 15.74 -5.58 -24.16
N GLN A 217 16.05 -6.86 -23.88
CA GLN A 217 16.86 -7.71 -24.75
C GLN A 217 16.12 -8.27 -25.98
N LYS A 218 14.81 -8.05 -26.08
CA LYS A 218 13.98 -8.42 -27.26
C LYS A 218 14.13 -9.88 -27.72
N ARG A 219 14.37 -10.81 -26.77
CA ARG A 219 14.63 -12.24 -27.09
C ARG A 219 13.37 -13.04 -27.45
N LEU A 220 12.17 -12.45 -27.29
CA LEU A 220 10.90 -13.06 -27.63
C LEU A 220 10.04 -12.07 -28.39
N VAL A 221 9.57 -12.48 -29.55
CA VAL A 221 8.60 -11.70 -30.37
C VAL A 221 7.45 -12.64 -30.73
N LEU A 222 6.30 -12.44 -30.06
CA LEU A 222 5.06 -13.18 -30.32
C LEU A 222 3.95 -12.14 -30.50
N PRO A 223 3.58 -11.80 -31.76
CA PRO A 223 2.51 -10.84 -32.02
C PRO A 223 1.18 -11.39 -31.48
N ASP A 224 0.41 -10.53 -30.78
CA ASP A 224 -0.93 -10.82 -30.26
C ASP A 224 -1.02 -11.98 -29.26
N LEU A 225 0.11 -12.45 -28.72
CA LEU A 225 0.19 -13.57 -27.78
C LEU A 225 0.89 -13.17 -26.49
N TYR A 226 0.37 -13.66 -25.38
CA TYR A 226 0.98 -13.54 -24.05
C TYR A 226 1.47 -14.91 -23.59
N THR A 227 2.67 -14.94 -22.96
CA THR A 227 3.22 -16.14 -22.31
C THR A 227 3.99 -15.75 -21.06
N ALA A 228 4.01 -16.60 -20.06
CA ALA A 228 4.63 -16.35 -18.78
C ALA A 228 6.12 -15.98 -18.85
N ILE A 229 6.83 -16.40 -19.89
CA ILE A 229 8.28 -16.16 -20.05
C ILE A 229 8.63 -14.79 -20.65
N TRP A 230 7.62 -13.98 -21.02
CA TRP A 230 7.84 -12.71 -21.74
C TRP A 230 8.74 -11.74 -20.99
N TRP A 231 8.56 -11.65 -19.65
CA TRP A 231 9.36 -10.75 -18.80
C TRP A 231 10.82 -11.18 -18.76
N TYR A 232 11.07 -12.45 -18.47
CA TYR A 232 12.43 -13.01 -18.48
C TYR A 232 13.12 -12.88 -19.85
N ALA A 233 12.36 -12.99 -20.93
CA ALA A 233 12.91 -12.80 -22.28
C ALA A 233 13.39 -11.38 -22.52
N GLY A 234 12.68 -10.38 -21.99
CA GLY A 234 13.07 -8.97 -22.08
C GLY A 234 14.12 -8.57 -21.06
N TYR A 235 13.94 -9.00 -19.81
CA TYR A 235 14.66 -8.49 -18.65
C TYR A 235 15.15 -9.64 -17.72
N PRO A 236 16.16 -10.42 -18.16
CA PRO A 236 16.59 -11.61 -17.41
C PRO A 236 17.24 -11.30 -16.05
N ASN A 237 17.72 -10.11 -15.86
CA ASN A 237 18.27 -9.61 -14.59
C ASN A 237 17.22 -8.92 -13.70
N HIS A 238 15.94 -8.93 -14.12
CA HIS A 238 14.83 -8.28 -13.41
C HIS A 238 15.07 -6.80 -13.13
N TYR A 239 15.54 -6.08 -14.16
CA TYR A 239 15.73 -4.64 -14.17
C TYR A 239 15.26 -4.10 -15.53
N ALA A 240 14.30 -3.18 -15.53
CA ALA A 240 13.66 -2.67 -16.74
C ALA A 240 13.50 -1.15 -16.65
N GLY A 241 14.58 -0.40 -16.99
CA GLY A 241 14.58 1.04 -16.92
C GLY A 241 15.97 1.64 -16.70
N GLU A 242 15.97 2.93 -16.42
CA GLU A 242 17.18 3.73 -16.20
C GLU A 242 17.17 4.38 -14.80
N GLY A 243 17.32 3.57 -13.75
CA GLY A 243 17.33 4.04 -12.35
C GLY A 243 18.40 5.10 -12.05
N GLY A 244 19.50 5.09 -12.82
CA GLY A 244 20.55 6.12 -12.73
C GLY A 244 20.08 7.54 -13.05
N GLN A 245 18.97 7.72 -13.73
CA GLN A 245 18.35 9.03 -14.05
C GLN A 245 17.47 9.58 -12.94
N ALA A 246 17.21 8.78 -11.91
CA ALA A 246 16.24 9.09 -10.85
C ALA A 246 16.58 10.37 -10.06
N THR A 247 15.54 11.06 -9.60
CA THR A 247 15.66 12.25 -8.76
C THR A 247 14.63 12.25 -7.64
N ALA A 248 15.01 12.74 -6.45
CA ALA A 248 14.07 12.89 -5.33
C ALA A 248 12.91 13.86 -5.67
N GLU A 249 13.11 14.81 -6.56
CA GLU A 249 12.06 15.76 -6.99
C GLU A 249 10.95 15.05 -7.78
N LEU A 250 11.30 14.22 -8.75
CA LEU A 250 10.33 13.38 -9.45
C LEU A 250 9.61 12.44 -8.47
N GLY A 251 10.37 11.83 -7.54
CA GLY A 251 9.83 10.97 -6.50
C GLY A 251 8.81 11.68 -5.60
N ARG A 252 9.05 12.93 -5.25
CA ARG A 252 8.12 13.76 -4.48
C ARG A 252 6.81 13.96 -5.25
N VAL A 253 6.86 14.35 -6.51
CA VAL A 253 5.65 14.56 -7.34
C VAL A 253 4.83 13.27 -7.43
N LEU A 254 5.47 12.15 -7.73
CA LEU A 254 4.80 10.84 -7.83
C LEU A 254 4.17 10.41 -6.49
N THR A 255 4.92 10.58 -5.41
CA THR A 255 4.48 10.17 -4.07
C THR A 255 3.31 11.01 -3.56
N GLU A 256 3.42 12.35 -3.62
CA GLU A 256 2.35 13.22 -3.12
C GLU A 256 1.07 13.06 -3.95
N ALA A 257 1.17 12.91 -5.26
CA ALA A 257 0.02 12.62 -6.12
C ALA A 257 -0.68 11.30 -5.74
N ARG A 258 0.10 10.25 -5.45
CA ARG A 258 -0.43 8.95 -5.01
C ARG A 258 -1.12 9.05 -3.66
N ILE A 259 -0.54 9.78 -2.70
CA ILE A 259 -1.12 10.04 -1.38
C ILE A 259 -2.44 10.80 -1.50
N ASP A 260 -2.47 11.88 -2.28
CA ASP A 260 -3.69 12.69 -2.45
C ASP A 260 -4.81 11.90 -3.15
N ALA A 261 -4.46 11.05 -4.13
CA ALA A 261 -5.41 10.13 -4.74
C ALA A 261 -5.96 9.11 -3.72
N LEU A 262 -5.11 8.55 -2.85
CA LEU A 262 -5.52 7.62 -1.81
C LEU A 262 -6.43 8.30 -0.78
N VAL A 263 -6.15 9.53 -0.39
CA VAL A 263 -7.01 10.33 0.50
C VAL A 263 -8.40 10.53 -0.10
N ARG A 264 -8.48 10.85 -1.41
CA ARG A 264 -9.78 10.96 -2.11
C ARG A 264 -10.51 9.61 -2.12
N ALA A 265 -9.82 8.52 -2.40
CA ALA A 265 -10.39 7.18 -2.41
C ALA A 265 -10.91 6.78 -1.02
N LEU A 266 -10.15 7.03 0.06
CA LEU A 266 -10.59 6.74 1.42
C LEU A 266 -11.86 7.51 1.79
N LYS A 267 -11.95 8.80 1.45
CA LYS A 267 -13.18 9.58 1.65
C LYS A 267 -14.38 8.98 0.91
N ALA A 268 -14.18 8.59 -0.35
CA ALA A 268 -15.22 7.98 -1.16
C ALA A 268 -15.67 6.62 -0.58
N VAL A 269 -14.73 5.74 -0.23
CA VAL A 269 -15.03 4.43 0.37
C VAL A 269 -15.73 4.58 1.71
N LYS A 270 -15.27 5.47 2.59
CA LYS A 270 -15.93 5.70 3.89
C LYS A 270 -17.39 6.15 3.73
N ALA A 271 -17.67 6.99 2.74
CA ALA A 271 -19.00 7.47 2.43
C ALA A 271 -19.88 6.46 1.66
N ASP A 272 -19.26 5.45 1.02
CA ASP A 272 -19.99 4.49 0.17
C ASP A 272 -20.94 3.60 0.98
N GLN A 273 -22.20 3.62 0.59
CA GLN A 273 -23.26 2.72 1.06
C GLN A 273 -23.79 1.84 -0.08
N SER A 274 -23.40 2.15 -1.33
CA SER A 274 -23.94 1.51 -2.52
C SER A 274 -23.35 0.13 -2.74
N ALA A 275 -22.02 -0.01 -2.67
CA ALA A 275 -21.39 -1.30 -2.90
C ALA A 275 -21.79 -2.35 -1.85
N PRO A 276 -21.84 -2.04 -0.52
CA PRO A 276 -22.39 -2.99 0.45
C PRO A 276 -23.85 -3.38 0.19
N ALA A 277 -24.70 -2.42 -0.17
CA ALA A 277 -26.10 -2.68 -0.46
C ALA A 277 -26.30 -3.56 -1.70
N LEU A 278 -25.54 -3.27 -2.77
CA LEU A 278 -25.57 -4.05 -4.01
C LEU A 278 -25.00 -5.47 -3.81
N GLN A 279 -23.93 -5.62 -3.04
CA GLN A 279 -23.38 -6.93 -2.70
C GLN A 279 -24.41 -7.76 -1.92
N LYS A 280 -25.08 -7.16 -0.94
CA LYS A 280 -26.16 -7.82 -0.22
C LYS A 280 -27.31 -8.23 -1.16
N GLU A 281 -27.78 -7.31 -2.01
CA GLU A 281 -28.81 -7.59 -3.01
C GLU A 281 -28.43 -8.73 -3.94
N PHE A 282 -27.17 -8.76 -4.41
CA PHE A 282 -26.63 -9.82 -5.26
C PHE A 282 -26.78 -11.17 -4.58
N PHE A 283 -26.28 -11.32 -3.34
CA PHE A 283 -26.35 -12.59 -2.61
C PHE A 283 -27.77 -12.98 -2.20
N ASP A 284 -28.69 -12.05 -1.99
CA ASP A 284 -30.09 -12.35 -1.75
C ASP A 284 -30.80 -12.95 -2.98
N ARG A 285 -30.21 -12.77 -4.18
CA ARG A 285 -30.71 -13.35 -5.45
C ARG A 285 -29.98 -14.63 -5.87
N VAL A 286 -28.80 -14.91 -5.31
CA VAL A 286 -28.10 -16.18 -5.55
C VAL A 286 -28.93 -17.32 -4.96
N LYS A 287 -29.29 -18.28 -5.80
CA LYS A 287 -29.96 -19.51 -5.33
C LYS A 287 -28.86 -20.45 -4.84
N GLU A 288 -28.96 -20.86 -3.58
CA GLU A 288 -28.16 -21.92 -3.00
C GLU A 288 -28.48 -23.29 -3.61
#